data_e8bd7557ff3d9bc91602d2941826f122
#
_entry.id   e8bd7557ff3d9bc91602d2941826f122
#
_cell.length_a   1.000
_cell.length_b   1.000
_cell.length_c   1.000
_cell.angle_alpha   90.00
_cell.angle_beta   90.00
_cell.angle_gamma   90.00
#
_symmetry.space_group_name_H-M   'P 1'
#
loop_
_entity.id
_entity.type
_entity.pdbx_description
1 polymer ?
#
loop_
_entity_poly.entity_id
_entity_poly.type
_entity_poly.pdbx_seq_one_letter_code
_entity_poly.pdbx_strand_id
1 'polypeptide(L)'
;MEEQLLDFAASDELAGFRLQRLEVYNWGTFDQRVWTLEPRGDNVLVTGDIGSGKSTLVDAVTTLLVPPQRVAYNKAAGAEARERTLRSYVLGFYKSERSDSGHAARPVALRDAASFSVLLGVFRNAGYDQDVSLAQVFWSRDASGPPARFYIVADAALSVAGDFAGFGDDINQLRKRLRGRGDVSGPFDSFPPYEAAFRRRFGIDNPQALELFHQTVSMKSVGNLTDFVREHMLEAFDVAPRIDALIAHFEDLNRAHEAVLRARDQIARLTPLVRDCDQHREVGEQGVYWRRCRDGLRFHFAGLKAG
;
A
#
# COMPACT_ATOMS: atom_id res chain seq x y z
N MET A 1 19.45 -30.49 -29.47
CA MET A 1 19.10 -29.10 -29.06
C MET A 1 18.23 -29.25 -27.81
N GLU A 2 18.90 -29.17 -26.65
CA GLU A 2 18.21 -29.14 -25.36
C GLU A 2 17.55 -27.79 -25.24
N GLU A 3 16.22 -27.76 -25.17
CA GLU A 3 15.46 -26.60 -24.76
C GLU A 3 15.92 -26.22 -23.35
N GLN A 4 16.69 -25.13 -23.24
CA GLN A 4 16.85 -24.40 -22.00
C GLN A 4 15.46 -23.86 -21.63
N LEU A 5 14.70 -24.65 -20.90
CA LEU A 5 13.58 -24.16 -20.10
C LEU A 5 14.16 -23.08 -19.19
N LEU A 6 13.73 -21.84 -19.41
CA LEU A 6 13.97 -20.75 -18.48
C LEU A 6 13.40 -21.21 -17.13
N ASP A 7 14.30 -21.51 -16.23
CA ASP A 7 13.97 -21.87 -14.85
C ASP A 7 13.46 -20.58 -14.16
N PHE A 8 12.17 -20.34 -14.23
CA PHE A 8 11.48 -19.35 -13.41
C PHE A 8 11.35 -19.90 -11.99
N ALA A 9 12.47 -20.12 -11.35
CA ALA A 9 12.54 -20.53 -9.95
C ALA A 9 12.22 -19.37 -8.99
N ALA A 10 11.16 -18.60 -9.27
CA ALA A 10 10.53 -17.79 -8.26
C ALA A 10 9.68 -18.72 -7.40
N SER A 11 10.16 -19.09 -6.23
CA SER A 11 9.36 -19.84 -5.26
C SER A 11 8.39 -18.86 -4.60
N ASP A 12 7.11 -18.97 -4.91
CA ASP A 12 6.05 -18.16 -4.29
C ASP A 12 6.04 -18.31 -2.76
N GLU A 13 6.48 -19.44 -2.24
CA GLU A 13 6.61 -19.67 -0.79
C GLU A 13 7.68 -18.78 -0.15
N LEU A 14 8.73 -18.41 -0.89
CA LEU A 14 9.82 -17.56 -0.44
C LEU A 14 9.67 -16.11 -0.90
N ALA A 15 8.61 -15.79 -1.64
CA ALA A 15 8.35 -14.44 -2.12
C ALA A 15 8.06 -13.48 -0.96
N GLY A 16 8.47 -12.22 -1.13
CA GLY A 16 8.29 -11.15 -0.16
C GLY A 16 9.58 -10.77 0.56
N PHE A 17 9.70 -9.46 0.84
CA PHE A 17 10.87 -8.92 1.51
C PHE A 17 10.83 -9.20 3.01
N ARG A 18 11.91 -9.77 3.53
CA ARG A 18 12.09 -10.07 4.95
C ARG A 18 13.38 -9.44 5.46
N LEU A 19 13.38 -8.96 6.70
CA LEU A 19 14.57 -8.35 7.31
C LEU A 19 15.66 -9.40 7.47
N GLN A 20 16.76 -9.22 6.75
CA GLN A 20 17.95 -10.07 6.86
C GLN A 20 18.87 -9.61 7.98
N ARG A 21 19.10 -8.29 8.02
CA ARG A 21 20.06 -7.67 8.92
C ARG A 21 19.64 -6.25 9.26
N LEU A 22 19.75 -5.91 10.53
CA LEU A 22 19.66 -4.55 11.03
C LEU A 22 21.01 -4.14 11.60
N GLU A 23 21.58 -3.07 11.12
CA GLU A 23 22.80 -2.46 11.66
C GLU A 23 22.47 -1.10 12.26
N VAL A 24 22.95 -0.85 13.46
CA VAL A 24 22.84 0.44 14.13
C VAL A 24 24.22 0.94 14.54
N TYR A 25 24.49 2.19 14.26
CA TYR A 25 25.72 2.88 14.64
C TYR A 25 25.36 4.17 15.34
N ASN A 26 25.88 4.38 16.56
CA ASN A 26 25.62 5.55 17.39
C ASN A 26 24.11 5.82 17.60
N TRP A 27 23.35 4.81 18.01
CA TRP A 27 21.91 4.86 18.21
C TRP A 27 21.50 4.50 19.64
N GLY A 28 20.89 5.43 20.36
CA GLY A 28 20.54 5.25 21.77
C GLY A 28 21.82 4.97 22.60
N THR A 29 21.84 3.89 23.36
CA THR A 29 22.99 3.46 24.15
C THR A 29 24.01 2.63 23.35
N PHE A 30 23.73 2.30 22.09
CA PHE A 30 24.68 1.67 21.19
C PHE A 30 25.68 2.70 20.66
N ASP A 31 26.95 2.61 21.09
CA ASP A 31 27.95 3.66 20.90
C ASP A 31 29.23 3.16 20.22
N GLN A 32 29.82 4.00 19.36
CA GLN A 32 31.15 3.91 18.74
C GLN A 32 31.47 2.63 17.96
N ARG A 33 30.55 1.71 17.79
CA ARG A 33 30.69 0.52 16.97
C ARG A 33 29.39 0.19 16.24
N VAL A 34 29.49 -0.58 15.17
CA VAL A 34 28.33 -1.14 14.49
C VAL A 34 27.80 -2.32 15.30
N TRP A 35 26.53 -2.24 15.68
CA TRP A 35 25.81 -3.32 16.31
C TRP A 35 24.88 -3.95 15.29
N THR A 36 24.92 -5.27 15.18
CA THR A 36 24.19 -6.02 14.17
C THR A 36 23.22 -6.98 14.80
N LEU A 37 21.98 -6.97 14.32
CA LEU A 37 20.98 -8.00 14.55
C LEU A 37 20.72 -8.71 13.21
N GLU A 38 20.80 -10.05 13.19
CA GLU A 38 20.63 -10.87 11.99
C GLU A 38 19.40 -11.78 12.09
N PRO A 39 18.19 -11.30 11.78
CA PRO A 39 17.00 -12.16 11.72
C PRO A 39 17.08 -13.21 10.59
N ARG A 40 17.84 -12.93 9.52
CA ARG A 40 18.01 -13.81 8.35
C ARG A 40 16.71 -14.18 7.65
N GLY A 41 15.71 -13.27 7.74
CA GLY A 41 14.39 -13.48 7.16
C GLY A 41 13.45 -14.32 8.02
N ASP A 42 13.90 -14.77 9.20
CA ASP A 42 13.11 -15.60 10.11
C ASP A 42 12.49 -14.79 11.26
N ASN A 43 11.60 -15.45 12.01
CA ASN A 43 11.07 -14.90 13.25
C ASN A 43 12.14 -14.95 14.35
N VAL A 44 12.37 -13.81 15.01
CA VAL A 44 13.40 -13.67 16.04
C VAL A 44 12.81 -13.22 17.35
N LEU A 45 13.18 -13.89 18.45
CA LEU A 45 12.91 -13.46 19.79
C LEU A 45 14.13 -12.75 20.39
N VAL A 46 14.00 -11.44 20.65
CA VAL A 46 15.06 -10.64 21.28
C VAL A 46 14.85 -10.66 22.80
N THR A 47 15.77 -11.31 23.52
CA THR A 47 15.75 -11.43 24.99
C THR A 47 16.92 -10.66 25.61
N GLY A 48 16.84 -10.39 26.90
CA GLY A 48 17.89 -9.72 27.67
C GLY A 48 17.31 -8.92 28.84
N ASP A 49 18.19 -8.41 29.69
CA ASP A 49 17.83 -7.66 30.90
C ASP A 49 17.15 -6.33 30.59
N ILE A 50 16.52 -5.73 31.61
CA ILE A 50 15.97 -4.38 31.51
C ILE A 50 17.12 -3.40 31.22
N GLY A 51 16.93 -2.53 30.21
CA GLY A 51 17.97 -1.58 29.80
C GLY A 51 18.98 -2.11 28.78
N SER A 52 18.92 -3.39 28.36
CA SER A 52 19.85 -3.97 27.38
C SER A 52 19.70 -3.45 25.93
N GLY A 53 18.75 -2.55 25.66
CA GLY A 53 18.56 -1.95 24.32
C GLY A 53 17.57 -2.67 23.42
N LYS A 54 16.79 -3.67 23.89
CA LYS A 54 15.78 -4.36 23.08
C LYS A 54 14.81 -3.39 22.39
N SER A 55 14.19 -2.50 23.15
CA SER A 55 13.27 -1.50 22.63
C SER A 55 13.99 -0.51 21.68
N THR A 56 15.27 -0.24 21.91
CA THR A 56 16.09 0.64 21.07
C THR A 56 16.28 0.05 19.67
N LEU A 57 16.39 -1.27 19.53
CA LEU A 57 16.44 -1.95 18.23
C LEU A 57 15.08 -1.94 17.54
N VAL A 58 14.00 -2.15 18.26
CA VAL A 58 12.64 -2.03 17.71
C VAL A 58 12.36 -0.60 17.24
N ASP A 59 12.76 0.39 18.01
CA ASP A 59 12.64 1.80 17.63
C ASP A 59 13.49 2.15 16.39
N ALA A 60 14.61 1.47 16.18
CA ALA A 60 15.43 1.62 14.97
C ALA A 60 14.66 1.14 13.72
N VAL A 61 14.05 -0.06 13.79
CA VAL A 61 13.20 -0.58 12.69
C VAL A 61 12.01 0.35 12.43
N THR A 62 11.34 0.80 13.49
CA THR A 62 10.22 1.74 13.39
C THR A 62 10.65 3.05 12.73
N THR A 63 11.82 3.58 13.10
CA THR A 63 12.38 4.81 12.51
C THR A 63 12.66 4.66 11.01
N LEU A 64 13.09 3.47 10.56
CA LEU A 64 13.32 3.20 9.13
C LEU A 64 12.03 3.18 8.32
N LEU A 65 10.92 2.67 8.88
CA LEU A 65 9.72 2.35 8.11
C LEU A 65 8.56 3.35 8.30
N VAL A 66 8.57 4.13 9.37
CA VAL A 66 7.42 4.98 9.76
C VAL A 66 7.75 6.47 9.62
N PRO A 67 6.81 7.30 9.14
CA PRO A 67 7.00 8.74 9.07
C PRO A 67 7.42 9.36 10.41
N PRO A 68 8.43 10.24 10.44
CA PRO A 68 8.98 10.80 11.68
C PRO A 68 7.96 11.45 12.62
N GLN A 69 6.88 12.01 12.07
CA GLN A 69 5.82 12.66 12.83
C GLN A 69 4.96 11.68 13.62
N ARG A 70 4.97 10.40 13.22
CA ARG A 70 4.17 9.31 13.82
C ARG A 70 4.98 8.45 14.77
N VAL A 71 6.31 8.47 14.67
CA VAL A 71 7.18 7.65 15.52
C VAL A 71 7.06 8.09 16.98
N ALA A 72 6.59 7.17 17.83
CA ALA A 72 6.59 7.33 19.29
C ALA A 72 7.63 6.39 19.89
N TYR A 73 8.76 6.94 20.29
CA TYR A 73 9.88 6.17 20.83
C TYR A 73 9.58 5.56 22.18
N ASN A 74 10.09 4.34 22.41
CA ASN A 74 10.00 3.58 23.68
C ASN A 74 8.56 3.31 24.16
N LYS A 75 7.57 3.40 23.30
CA LYS A 75 6.16 3.18 23.63
C LYS A 75 5.92 1.74 24.15
N ALA A 76 6.61 0.76 23.54
CA ALA A 76 6.56 -0.64 23.94
C ALA A 76 7.08 -0.89 25.37
N ALA A 77 8.01 -0.09 25.87
CA ALA A 77 8.56 -0.20 27.24
C ALA A 77 7.75 0.57 28.30
N GLY A 78 6.68 1.28 27.91
CA GLY A 78 5.79 1.94 28.85
C GLY A 78 6.21 3.32 29.31
N ALA A 79 7.24 3.89 28.71
CA ALA A 79 7.65 5.27 28.99
C ALA A 79 6.61 6.26 28.46
N GLU A 80 6.45 7.39 29.13
CA GLU A 80 5.65 8.48 28.62
C GLU A 80 6.28 9.04 27.32
N ALA A 81 5.47 9.47 26.35
CA ALA A 81 5.90 9.89 25.01
C ALA A 81 6.89 11.08 25.00
N ARG A 82 7.11 11.71 26.15
CA ARG A 82 8.02 12.86 26.32
C ARG A 82 9.45 12.48 26.75
N GLU A 83 9.68 11.24 27.19
CA GLU A 83 10.99 10.85 27.76
C GLU A 83 12.06 10.59 26.70
N ARG A 84 11.67 10.16 25.48
CA ARG A 84 12.61 9.87 24.41
C ARG A 84 12.21 10.52 23.09
N THR A 85 13.15 11.22 22.54
CA THR A 85 13.03 11.94 21.25
C THR A 85 14.10 11.42 20.29
N LEU A 86 13.96 11.67 18.99
CA LEU A 86 15.02 11.38 18.02
C LEU A 86 16.39 11.91 18.48
N ARG A 87 16.41 13.11 19.05
CA ARG A 87 17.64 13.73 19.56
C ARG A 87 18.24 12.90 20.68
N SER A 88 17.43 12.39 21.62
CA SER A 88 17.93 11.55 22.71
C SER A 88 18.56 10.24 22.20
N TYR A 89 18.06 9.71 21.10
CA TYR A 89 18.66 8.54 20.43
C TYR A 89 19.96 8.90 19.70
N VAL A 90 20.00 9.97 18.94
CA VAL A 90 21.20 10.40 18.19
C VAL A 90 22.33 10.80 19.14
N LEU A 91 22.05 11.52 20.22
CA LEU A 91 23.04 11.90 21.22
C LEU A 91 23.30 10.83 22.29
N GLY A 92 22.46 9.81 22.39
CA GLY A 92 22.59 8.72 23.36
C GLY A 92 22.41 9.17 24.80
N PHE A 93 21.27 9.79 25.13
CA PHE A 93 20.97 10.17 26.51
C PHE A 93 20.77 8.90 27.36
N TYR A 94 21.52 8.76 28.46
CA TYR A 94 21.51 7.56 29.27
C TYR A 94 21.20 7.80 30.75
N LYS A 95 21.40 9.02 31.27
CA LYS A 95 21.02 9.43 32.63
C LYS A 95 20.67 10.91 32.68
N SER A 96 20.04 11.31 33.80
CA SER A 96 19.83 12.71 34.14
C SER A 96 20.58 13.05 35.41
N GLU A 97 21.39 14.10 35.39
CA GLU A 97 22.09 14.61 36.57
C GLU A 97 21.35 15.81 37.11
N ARG A 98 21.10 15.79 38.44
CA ARG A 98 20.58 16.95 39.15
C ARG A 98 21.75 17.88 39.47
N SER A 99 21.64 19.14 39.10
CA SER A 99 22.59 20.16 39.53
C SER A 99 22.38 20.46 41.00
N ASP A 100 23.45 20.56 41.80
CA ASP A 100 23.40 20.94 43.20
C ASP A 100 22.76 22.34 43.46
N SER A 101 22.57 23.11 42.42
CA SER A 101 21.95 24.44 42.43
C SER A 101 20.44 24.46 42.27
N GLY A 102 19.75 23.32 42.36
CA GLY A 102 18.29 23.23 42.38
C GLY A 102 17.59 23.49 41.04
N HIS A 103 18.32 23.54 39.93
CA HIS A 103 17.79 23.71 38.58
C HIS A 103 17.45 22.35 37.94
N ALA A 104 16.59 22.42 36.93
CA ALA A 104 16.06 21.22 36.26
C ALA A 104 17.16 20.19 35.90
N ALA A 105 16.84 18.89 36.06
CA ALA A 105 17.71 17.77 35.73
C ALA A 105 18.23 17.89 34.29
N ARG A 106 19.56 17.77 34.12
CA ARG A 106 20.20 17.87 32.80
C ARG A 106 20.49 16.48 32.26
N PRO A 107 20.04 16.15 31.02
CA PRO A 107 20.37 14.86 30.43
C PRO A 107 21.84 14.77 30.09
N VAL A 108 22.49 13.63 30.38
CA VAL A 108 23.87 13.32 30.04
C VAL A 108 23.90 12.53 28.76
N ALA A 109 24.63 13.01 27.77
CA ALA A 109 24.80 12.40 26.45
C ALA A 109 26.08 11.56 26.38
N LEU A 110 26.03 10.45 25.63
CA LEU A 110 27.22 9.65 25.28
C LEU A 110 28.06 10.31 24.17
N ARG A 111 27.40 11.10 23.32
CA ARG A 111 27.97 11.66 22.09
C ARG A 111 27.81 13.17 22.04
N ASP A 112 28.76 13.80 21.39
CA ASP A 112 28.70 15.24 21.08
C ASP A 112 27.93 15.54 19.79
N ALA A 113 27.80 16.82 19.46
CA ALA A 113 27.13 17.28 18.26
C ALA A 113 27.90 16.99 16.96
N ALA A 114 29.19 16.66 17.01
CA ALA A 114 29.99 16.32 15.85
C ALA A 114 29.77 14.87 15.40
N SER A 115 29.17 14.05 16.27
CA SER A 115 28.91 12.65 15.98
C SER A 115 27.77 12.48 14.98
N PHE A 116 27.84 11.40 14.17
CA PHE A 116 26.75 10.97 13.30
C PHE A 116 26.22 9.60 13.72
N SER A 117 25.00 9.31 13.34
CA SER A 117 24.33 8.02 13.58
C SER A 117 23.83 7.43 12.27
N VAL A 118 23.88 6.10 12.16
CA VAL A 118 23.35 5.38 10.99
C VAL A 118 22.42 4.27 11.46
N LEU A 119 21.27 4.20 10.84
CA LEU A 119 20.38 3.04 10.88
C LEU A 119 20.36 2.42 9.48
N LEU A 120 20.57 1.12 9.39
CA LEU A 120 20.58 0.37 8.14
C LEU A 120 19.79 -0.93 8.33
N GLY A 121 18.72 -1.11 7.53
CA GLY A 121 18.00 -2.37 7.41
C GLY A 121 18.22 -2.97 6.03
N VAL A 122 18.69 -4.21 5.98
CA VAL A 122 18.83 -4.99 4.74
C VAL A 122 17.68 -5.97 4.67
N PHE A 123 16.88 -5.90 3.62
CA PHE A 123 15.74 -6.74 3.35
C PHE A 123 16.02 -7.58 2.11
N ARG A 124 15.70 -8.87 2.18
CA ARG A 124 15.87 -9.80 1.07
C ARG A 124 14.55 -10.44 0.69
N ASN A 125 14.33 -10.50 -0.61
CA ASN A 125 13.30 -11.32 -1.22
C ASN A 125 13.98 -12.57 -1.79
N ALA A 126 13.92 -13.67 -1.03
CA ALA A 126 14.61 -14.90 -1.41
C ALA A 126 13.97 -15.56 -2.66
N GLY A 127 12.68 -15.35 -2.89
CA GLY A 127 11.98 -15.89 -4.07
C GLY A 127 12.44 -15.25 -5.39
N TYR A 128 12.97 -14.04 -5.35
CA TYR A 128 13.44 -13.31 -6.54
C TYR A 128 14.93 -12.94 -6.49
N ASP A 129 15.66 -13.44 -5.51
CA ASP A 129 17.10 -13.15 -5.30
C ASP A 129 17.41 -11.64 -5.29
N GLN A 130 16.60 -10.87 -4.58
CA GLN A 130 16.70 -9.41 -4.53
C GLN A 130 17.02 -8.94 -3.12
N ASP A 131 17.99 -8.02 -3.01
CA ASP A 131 18.29 -7.31 -1.78
C ASP A 131 17.92 -5.84 -1.90
N VAL A 132 17.27 -5.30 -0.87
CA VAL A 132 16.96 -3.87 -0.74
C VAL A 132 17.46 -3.39 0.61
N SER A 133 18.27 -2.34 0.60
CA SER A 133 18.73 -1.66 1.81
C SER A 133 18.00 -0.35 2.02
N LEU A 134 17.52 -0.14 3.24
CA LEU A 134 16.97 1.12 3.72
C LEU A 134 17.93 1.71 4.74
N ALA A 135 18.37 2.96 4.54
CA ALA A 135 19.25 3.61 5.51
C ALA A 135 18.78 5.04 5.83
N GLN A 136 19.05 5.43 7.07
CA GLN A 136 18.89 6.81 7.55
C GLN A 136 20.19 7.22 8.26
N VAL A 137 20.69 8.37 7.86
CA VAL A 137 21.88 8.98 8.47
C VAL A 137 21.47 10.25 9.19
N PHE A 138 21.88 10.39 10.45
CA PHE A 138 21.53 11.52 11.31
C PHE A 138 22.81 12.22 11.77
N TRP A 139 22.75 13.54 11.88
CA TRP A 139 23.82 14.36 12.47
C TRP A 139 23.22 15.62 13.11
N SER A 140 23.90 16.19 14.06
CA SER A 140 23.50 17.48 14.64
C SER A 140 24.16 18.62 13.88
N ARG A 141 23.36 19.65 13.55
CA ARG A 141 23.90 20.92 13.03
C ARG A 141 24.18 21.88 14.17
N ASP A 142 23.30 21.87 15.17
CA ASP A 142 23.31 22.75 16.30
C ASP A 142 23.26 21.99 17.61
N ALA A 143 23.87 22.52 18.67
CA ALA A 143 23.90 21.90 19.99
C ALA A 143 22.51 21.73 20.63
N SER A 144 21.46 22.44 20.17
CA SER A 144 20.11 22.40 20.75
C SER A 144 18.98 22.05 19.78
N GLY A 145 19.23 22.09 18.46
CA GLY A 145 18.26 21.82 17.41
C GLY A 145 17.90 20.34 17.22
N PRO A 146 16.89 20.04 16.43
CA PRO A 146 16.58 18.67 15.99
C PRO A 146 17.71 18.15 15.09
N PRO A 147 18.07 16.84 15.16
CA PRO A 147 19.05 16.24 14.26
C PRO A 147 18.62 16.39 12.80
N ALA A 148 19.57 16.81 11.95
CA ALA A 148 19.42 16.72 10.51
C ALA A 148 19.53 15.26 10.06
N ARG A 149 18.93 14.94 8.93
CA ARG A 149 18.95 13.58 8.39
C ARG A 149 18.86 13.56 6.89
N PHE A 150 19.27 12.45 6.29
CA PHE A 150 18.90 12.08 4.93
C PHE A 150 18.60 10.57 4.87
N TYR A 151 17.95 10.15 3.79
CA TYR A 151 17.44 8.82 3.60
C TYR A 151 18.01 8.20 2.33
N ILE A 152 18.21 6.87 2.36
CA ILE A 152 18.74 6.09 1.24
C ILE A 152 17.88 4.84 1.05
N VAL A 153 17.62 4.51 -0.22
CA VAL A 153 17.12 3.21 -0.66
C VAL A 153 18.13 2.67 -1.66
N ALA A 154 18.60 1.46 -1.49
CA ALA A 154 19.52 0.83 -2.44
C ALA A 154 19.04 -0.55 -2.87
N ASP A 155 19.28 -0.90 -4.13
CA ASP A 155 18.97 -2.20 -4.71
C ASP A 155 20.20 -3.14 -4.55
N ALA A 156 20.76 -3.16 -3.33
CA ALA A 156 21.92 -3.95 -2.93
C ALA A 156 21.94 -4.13 -1.41
N ALA A 157 22.67 -5.13 -0.93
CA ALA A 157 22.96 -5.34 0.49
C ALA A 157 24.09 -4.40 0.95
N LEU A 158 23.76 -3.23 1.49
CA LEU A 158 24.74 -2.30 2.05
C LEU A 158 25.22 -2.74 3.44
N SER A 159 26.34 -2.14 3.90
CA SER A 159 26.81 -2.28 5.27
C SER A 159 27.27 -0.93 5.83
N VAL A 160 27.08 -0.72 7.15
CA VAL A 160 27.51 0.53 7.78
C VAL A 160 29.02 0.69 7.69
N ALA A 161 29.79 -0.37 7.93
CA ALA A 161 31.25 -0.33 7.88
C ALA A 161 31.82 -0.11 6.48
N GLY A 162 31.18 -0.65 5.44
CA GLY A 162 31.65 -0.52 4.05
C GLY A 162 31.17 0.75 3.36
N ASP A 163 29.90 1.09 3.54
CA ASP A 163 29.25 2.11 2.72
C ASP A 163 29.10 3.46 3.43
N PHE A 164 29.06 3.45 4.77
CA PHE A 164 28.82 4.66 5.59
C PHE A 164 30.02 5.06 6.45
N ALA A 165 31.19 4.46 6.25
CA ALA A 165 32.44 4.83 6.93
C ALA A 165 33.42 5.55 5.98
N GLY A 166 34.51 6.08 6.52
CA GLY A 166 35.64 6.60 5.74
C GLY A 166 35.38 7.89 4.97
N PHE A 167 34.43 8.72 5.42
CA PHE A 167 34.13 10.04 4.82
C PHE A 167 34.65 11.23 5.68
N GLY A 168 35.36 10.94 6.77
CA GLY A 168 35.75 11.97 7.75
C GLY A 168 34.52 12.58 8.45
N ASP A 169 34.58 13.88 8.73
CA ASP A 169 33.50 14.60 9.38
C ASP A 169 32.54 15.31 8.39
N ASP A 170 32.78 15.14 7.07
CA ASP A 170 32.00 15.81 6.04
C ASP A 170 30.87 14.94 5.49
N ILE A 171 29.68 15.09 6.04
CA ILE A 171 28.45 14.44 5.58
C ILE A 171 28.17 14.68 4.09
N ASN A 172 28.62 15.78 3.49
CA ASN A 172 28.40 16.06 2.07
C ASN A 172 29.26 15.12 1.19
N GLN A 173 30.44 14.72 1.64
CA GLN A 173 31.23 13.73 0.92
C GLN A 173 30.53 12.38 0.92
N LEU A 174 29.96 11.94 2.04
CA LEU A 174 29.15 10.72 2.11
C LEU A 174 27.95 10.80 1.15
N ARG A 175 27.21 11.91 1.17
CA ARG A 175 26.06 12.13 0.26
C ARG A 175 26.48 12.07 -1.20
N LYS A 176 27.61 12.68 -1.57
CA LYS A 176 28.13 12.68 -2.94
C LYS A 176 28.53 11.26 -3.37
N ARG A 177 29.23 10.51 -2.50
CA ARG A 177 29.62 9.13 -2.75
C ARG A 177 28.41 8.22 -2.98
N LEU A 178 27.39 8.31 -2.13
CA LEU A 178 26.16 7.51 -2.26
C LEU A 178 25.37 7.90 -3.52
N ARG A 179 25.31 9.18 -3.87
CA ARG A 179 24.63 9.63 -5.10
C ARG A 179 25.31 9.15 -6.38
N GLY A 180 26.62 8.93 -6.33
CA GLY A 180 27.41 8.43 -7.47
C GLY A 180 27.23 6.94 -7.76
N ARG A 181 26.51 6.20 -6.91
CA ARG A 181 26.26 4.77 -7.08
C ARG A 181 24.99 4.55 -7.93
N GLY A 182 25.07 3.67 -8.89
CA GLY A 182 23.93 3.33 -9.77
C GLY A 182 22.85 2.48 -9.10
N ASP A 183 23.19 1.77 -8.02
CA ASP A 183 22.32 0.92 -7.22
C ASP A 183 21.60 1.68 -6.08
N VAL A 184 21.90 2.97 -5.89
CA VAL A 184 21.38 3.80 -4.80
C VAL A 184 20.38 4.83 -5.33
N SER A 185 19.19 4.85 -4.76
CA SER A 185 18.21 5.90 -4.90
C SER A 185 18.29 6.88 -3.73
N GLY A 186 18.47 8.16 -4.04
CA GLY A 186 18.70 9.20 -3.05
C GLY A 186 20.11 9.81 -3.16
N PRO A 187 20.61 10.47 -2.13
CA PRO A 187 19.99 10.74 -0.82
C PRO A 187 18.75 11.63 -0.91
N PHE A 188 17.68 11.23 -0.21
CA PHE A 188 16.46 12.02 -0.09
C PHE A 188 16.52 12.90 1.16
N ASP A 189 16.05 14.13 1.07
CA ASP A 189 16.06 15.08 2.20
C ASP A 189 14.77 15.03 3.04
N SER A 190 13.73 14.33 2.56
CA SER A 190 12.47 14.16 3.26
C SER A 190 11.94 12.73 3.19
N PHE A 191 11.06 12.38 4.12
CA PHE A 191 10.52 11.03 4.23
C PHE A 191 9.60 10.62 3.05
N PRO A 192 8.70 11.46 2.52
CA PRO A 192 7.74 11.01 1.50
C PRO A 192 8.39 10.43 0.22
N PRO A 193 9.41 11.03 -0.40
CA PRO A 193 10.07 10.41 -1.57
C PRO A 193 10.84 9.14 -1.23
N TYR A 194 11.40 9.03 -0.03
CA TYR A 194 12.02 7.82 0.48
C TYR A 194 10.98 6.71 0.67
N GLU A 195 9.85 7.03 1.31
CA GLU A 195 8.72 6.11 1.48
C GLU A 195 8.20 5.59 0.13
N ALA A 196 7.96 6.47 -0.82
CA ALA A 196 7.52 6.09 -2.16
C ALA A 196 8.53 5.15 -2.85
N ALA A 197 9.84 5.39 -2.65
CA ALA A 197 10.90 4.58 -3.24
C ALA A 197 10.94 3.15 -2.66
N PHE A 198 10.87 3.00 -1.33
CA PHE A 198 10.91 1.66 -0.73
C PHE A 198 9.57 0.92 -0.86
N ARG A 199 8.43 1.60 -0.75
CA ARG A 199 7.12 0.97 -0.94
C ARG A 199 6.99 0.35 -2.33
N ARG A 200 7.47 1.03 -3.37
CA ARG A 200 7.48 0.48 -4.74
C ARG A 200 8.29 -0.82 -4.83
N ARG A 201 9.44 -0.89 -4.15
CA ARG A 201 10.29 -2.09 -4.16
C ARG A 201 9.69 -3.24 -3.37
N PHE A 202 9.04 -2.92 -2.26
CA PHE A 202 8.40 -3.92 -1.41
C PHE A 202 7.02 -4.36 -1.90
N GLY A 203 6.48 -3.72 -2.95
CA GLY A 203 5.13 -4.02 -3.44
C GLY A 203 4.03 -3.60 -2.46
N ILE A 204 4.28 -2.55 -1.64
CA ILE A 204 3.31 -2.03 -0.68
C ILE A 204 2.48 -0.94 -1.37
N ASP A 205 1.32 -1.31 -1.90
CA ASP A 205 0.44 -0.36 -2.59
C ASP A 205 -0.27 0.57 -1.59
N ASN A 206 -0.74 0.01 -0.47
CA ASN A 206 -1.49 0.76 0.53
C ASN A 206 -0.57 1.31 1.64
N PRO A 207 -0.49 2.65 1.84
CA PRO A 207 0.26 3.25 2.93
C PRO A 207 -0.23 2.85 4.32
N GLN A 208 -1.48 2.39 4.44
CA GLN A 208 -2.07 1.94 5.72
C GLN A 208 -1.36 0.69 6.26
N ALA A 209 -0.71 -0.12 5.41
CA ALA A 209 0.08 -1.26 5.86
C ALA A 209 1.23 -0.86 6.80
N LEU A 210 1.89 0.27 6.55
CA LEU A 210 2.94 0.81 7.42
C LEU A 210 2.37 1.41 8.71
N GLU A 211 1.18 1.98 8.65
CA GLU A 211 0.45 2.44 9.83
C GLU A 211 0.10 1.26 10.74
N LEU A 212 -0.44 0.18 10.17
CA LEU A 212 -0.74 -1.05 10.89
C LEU A 212 0.51 -1.64 11.57
N PHE A 213 1.63 -1.69 10.84
CA PHE A 213 2.92 -2.10 11.41
C PHE A 213 3.29 -1.26 12.63
N HIS A 214 3.22 0.08 12.51
CA HIS A 214 3.54 0.99 13.61
C HIS A 214 2.61 0.78 14.82
N GLN A 215 1.33 0.64 14.60
CA GLN A 215 0.34 0.40 15.66
C GLN A 215 0.62 -0.94 16.35
N THR A 216 0.86 -2.01 15.59
CA THR A 216 1.16 -3.34 16.13
C THR A 216 2.42 -3.33 16.99
N VAL A 217 3.51 -2.74 16.51
CA VAL A 217 4.79 -2.62 17.27
C VAL A 217 4.64 -1.75 18.52
N SER A 218 3.72 -0.79 18.49
CA SER A 218 3.47 0.14 19.60
C SER A 218 2.51 -0.41 20.66
N MET A 219 1.87 -1.55 20.42
CA MET A 219 0.88 -2.13 21.35
C MET A 219 1.54 -2.85 22.52
N LYS A 220 1.01 -2.63 23.71
CA LYS A 220 1.41 -3.37 24.92
C LYS A 220 0.62 -4.66 25.12
N SER A 221 -0.62 -4.67 24.67
CA SER A 221 -1.52 -5.82 24.75
C SER A 221 -2.63 -5.70 23.71
N VAL A 222 -3.07 -6.81 23.17
CA VAL A 222 -4.27 -6.91 22.34
C VAL A 222 -5.45 -7.17 23.29
N GLY A 223 -6.31 -6.17 23.52
CA GLY A 223 -7.48 -6.30 24.40
C GLY A 223 -8.51 -7.27 23.81
N ASN A 224 -9.16 -6.86 22.72
CA ASN A 224 -10.11 -7.68 21.97
C ASN A 224 -9.56 -7.92 20.56
N LEU A 225 -9.29 -9.17 20.22
CA LEU A 225 -8.72 -9.55 18.93
C LEU A 225 -9.66 -9.19 17.77
N THR A 226 -10.97 -9.35 17.96
CA THR A 226 -11.96 -9.02 16.91
C THR A 226 -11.98 -7.53 16.60
N ASP A 227 -11.95 -6.69 17.62
CA ASP A 227 -11.90 -5.23 17.45
C ASP A 227 -10.58 -4.81 16.84
N PHE A 228 -9.47 -5.41 17.29
CA PHE A 228 -8.15 -5.17 16.72
C PHE A 228 -8.11 -5.49 15.20
N VAL A 229 -8.60 -6.66 14.80
CA VAL A 229 -8.65 -7.06 13.39
C VAL A 229 -9.55 -6.10 12.60
N ARG A 230 -10.72 -5.75 13.15
CA ARG A 230 -11.67 -4.86 12.48
C ARG A 230 -11.13 -3.44 12.28
N GLU A 231 -10.47 -2.89 13.30
CA GLU A 231 -10.00 -1.50 13.26
C GLU A 231 -8.66 -1.33 12.53
N HIS A 232 -7.81 -2.35 12.54
CA HIS A 232 -6.44 -2.23 12.09
C HIS A 232 -6.07 -3.09 10.87
N MET A 233 -6.72 -4.24 10.68
CA MET A 233 -6.38 -5.18 9.60
C MET A 233 -7.39 -5.19 8.45
N LEU A 234 -8.63 -4.75 8.70
CA LEU A 234 -9.62 -4.61 7.63
C LEU A 234 -9.54 -3.19 7.05
N GLU A 235 -9.45 -3.11 5.74
CA GLU A 235 -9.56 -1.83 5.06
C GLU A 235 -10.95 -1.24 5.31
N ALA A 236 -11.01 0.04 5.71
CA ALA A 236 -12.25 0.78 5.78
C ALA A 236 -12.83 0.89 4.37
N PHE A 237 -13.85 0.08 4.12
CA PHE A 237 -14.50 0.01 2.84
C PHE A 237 -15.66 1.01 2.82
N ASP A 238 -15.59 1.99 1.92
CA ASP A 238 -16.71 2.88 1.70
C ASP A 238 -17.86 2.12 1.00
N VAL A 239 -18.84 1.73 1.80
CA VAL A 239 -20.00 0.94 1.35
C VAL A 239 -21.03 1.82 0.63
N ALA A 240 -21.11 3.12 0.96
CA ALA A 240 -22.14 4.01 0.46
C ALA A 240 -22.20 4.09 -1.07
N PRO A 241 -21.10 4.33 -1.82
CA PRO A 241 -21.13 4.37 -3.27
C PRO A 241 -21.55 3.06 -3.93
N ARG A 242 -21.27 1.91 -3.28
CA ARG A 242 -21.69 0.60 -3.81
C ARG A 242 -23.17 0.33 -3.58
N ILE A 243 -23.72 0.76 -2.44
CA ILE A 243 -25.16 0.71 -2.19
C ILE A 243 -25.88 1.57 -3.21
N ASP A 244 -25.41 2.80 -3.44
CA ASP A 244 -26.01 3.70 -4.42
C ASP A 244 -25.96 3.13 -5.84
N ALA A 245 -24.84 2.53 -6.24
CA ALA A 245 -24.69 1.84 -7.51
C ALA A 245 -25.64 0.64 -7.63
N LEU A 246 -25.82 -0.14 -6.56
CA LEU A 246 -26.73 -1.27 -6.52
C LEU A 246 -28.20 -0.81 -6.67
N ILE A 247 -28.58 0.26 -5.98
CA ILE A 247 -29.92 0.87 -6.09
C ILE A 247 -30.16 1.34 -7.52
N ALA A 248 -29.22 2.06 -8.12
CA ALA A 248 -29.33 2.52 -9.51
C ALA A 248 -29.49 1.36 -10.50
N HIS A 249 -28.71 0.29 -10.35
CA HIS A 249 -28.85 -0.92 -11.18
C HIS A 249 -30.22 -1.59 -11.01
N PHE A 250 -30.72 -1.65 -9.78
CA PHE A 250 -32.06 -2.21 -9.51
C PHE A 250 -33.16 -1.38 -10.18
N GLU A 251 -33.07 -0.06 -10.11
CA GLU A 251 -34.04 0.84 -10.78
C GLU A 251 -33.97 0.70 -12.30
N ASP A 252 -32.78 0.55 -12.90
CA ASP A 252 -32.62 0.32 -14.33
C ASP A 252 -33.24 -1.02 -14.78
N LEU A 253 -33.01 -2.08 -14.01
CA LEU A 253 -33.62 -3.39 -14.26
C LEU A 253 -35.15 -3.33 -14.15
N ASN A 254 -35.63 -2.62 -13.17
CA ASN A 254 -37.10 -2.46 -12.97
C ASN A 254 -37.74 -1.69 -14.14
N ARG A 255 -37.11 -0.59 -14.59
CA ARG A 255 -37.53 0.16 -15.78
C ARG A 255 -37.54 -0.70 -17.04
N ALA A 256 -36.49 -1.52 -17.23
CA ALA A 256 -36.37 -2.44 -18.35
C ALA A 256 -37.49 -3.52 -18.29
N HIS A 257 -37.71 -4.10 -17.12
CA HIS A 257 -38.81 -5.08 -16.90
C HIS A 257 -40.18 -4.49 -17.21
N GLU A 258 -40.48 -3.32 -16.71
CA GLU A 258 -41.77 -2.64 -17.02
C GLU A 258 -41.93 -2.32 -18.52
N ALA A 259 -40.84 -1.95 -19.20
CA ALA A 259 -40.87 -1.74 -20.64
C ALA A 259 -41.22 -3.03 -21.41
N VAL A 260 -40.64 -4.16 -20.99
CA VAL A 260 -40.92 -5.47 -21.57
C VAL A 260 -42.42 -5.87 -21.31
N LEU A 261 -42.94 -5.65 -20.11
CA LEU A 261 -44.32 -5.92 -19.79
C LEU A 261 -45.27 -5.07 -20.65
N ARG A 262 -45.00 -3.77 -20.80
CA ARG A 262 -45.75 -2.87 -21.67
C ARG A 262 -45.70 -3.32 -23.13
N ALA A 263 -44.56 -3.69 -23.65
CA ALA A 263 -44.41 -4.20 -25.01
C ALA A 263 -45.21 -5.49 -25.23
N ARG A 264 -45.17 -6.41 -24.26
CA ARG A 264 -45.98 -7.64 -24.30
C ARG A 264 -47.49 -7.36 -24.34
N ASP A 265 -47.97 -6.44 -23.50
CA ASP A 265 -49.40 -6.03 -23.49
C ASP A 265 -49.79 -5.39 -24.83
N GLN A 266 -48.93 -4.51 -25.37
CA GLN A 266 -49.16 -3.92 -26.70
C GLN A 266 -49.22 -4.98 -27.81
N ILE A 267 -48.31 -5.93 -27.84
CA ILE A 267 -48.30 -7.05 -28.80
C ILE A 267 -49.58 -7.86 -28.66
N ALA A 268 -49.99 -8.20 -27.42
CA ALA A 268 -51.22 -8.98 -27.16
C ALA A 268 -52.49 -8.24 -27.67
N ARG A 269 -52.53 -6.92 -27.52
CA ARG A 269 -53.66 -6.10 -28.01
C ARG A 269 -53.64 -5.87 -29.52
N LEU A 270 -52.50 -5.71 -30.12
CA LEU A 270 -52.35 -5.45 -31.55
C LEU A 270 -52.44 -6.71 -32.41
N THR A 271 -52.07 -7.88 -31.90
CA THR A 271 -52.07 -9.13 -32.65
C THR A 271 -53.48 -9.45 -33.25
N PRO A 272 -54.57 -9.39 -32.50
CA PRO A 272 -55.91 -9.62 -33.07
C PRO A 272 -56.30 -8.56 -34.10
N LEU A 273 -55.92 -7.29 -33.85
CA LEU A 273 -56.22 -6.19 -34.79
C LEU A 273 -55.52 -6.39 -36.14
N VAL A 274 -54.24 -6.78 -36.14
CA VAL A 274 -53.47 -7.08 -37.37
C VAL A 274 -54.15 -8.23 -38.13
N ARG A 275 -54.55 -9.28 -37.43
CA ARG A 275 -55.30 -10.42 -38.01
C ARG A 275 -56.58 -10.00 -38.65
N ASP A 276 -57.36 -9.15 -37.97
CA ASP A 276 -58.62 -8.63 -38.52
C ASP A 276 -58.41 -7.76 -39.74
N CYS A 277 -57.36 -6.92 -39.77
CA CYS A 277 -56.99 -6.13 -40.93
C CYS A 277 -56.56 -7.00 -42.13
N ASP A 278 -55.83 -8.07 -41.89
CA ASP A 278 -55.43 -9.01 -42.95
C ASP A 278 -56.68 -9.72 -43.52
N GLN A 279 -57.55 -10.19 -42.64
CA GLN A 279 -58.79 -10.81 -43.06
C GLN A 279 -59.71 -9.83 -43.86
N HIS A 280 -59.80 -8.58 -43.42
CA HIS A 280 -60.55 -7.56 -44.13
C HIS A 280 -59.96 -7.29 -45.53
N ARG A 281 -58.64 -7.26 -45.65
CA ARG A 281 -57.93 -7.12 -46.93
C ARG A 281 -58.25 -8.28 -47.86
N GLU A 282 -58.17 -9.52 -47.39
CA GLU A 282 -58.51 -10.73 -48.18
C GLU A 282 -59.94 -10.73 -48.65
N VAL A 283 -60.87 -10.43 -47.75
CA VAL A 283 -62.30 -10.32 -48.13
C VAL A 283 -62.53 -9.20 -49.13
N GLY A 284 -61.87 -8.07 -49.00
CA GLY A 284 -61.91 -6.95 -49.96
C GLY A 284 -61.43 -7.37 -51.34
N GLU A 285 -60.32 -8.09 -51.43
CA GLU A 285 -59.76 -8.60 -52.70
C GLU A 285 -60.69 -9.61 -53.36
N GLN A 286 -61.25 -10.53 -52.56
CA GLN A 286 -62.28 -11.48 -53.02
C GLN A 286 -63.51 -10.74 -53.52
N GLY A 287 -63.96 -9.71 -52.81
CA GLY A 287 -65.05 -8.88 -53.24
C GLY A 287 -64.85 -8.16 -54.56
N VAL A 288 -63.61 -7.67 -54.82
CA VAL A 288 -63.24 -7.10 -56.12
C VAL A 288 -63.22 -8.18 -57.21
N TYR A 289 -62.72 -9.35 -56.91
CA TYR A 289 -62.72 -10.50 -57.86
C TYR A 289 -64.12 -10.88 -58.25
N TRP A 290 -65.03 -11.09 -57.28
CA TRP A 290 -66.40 -11.46 -57.57
C TRP A 290 -67.16 -10.35 -58.33
N ARG A 291 -66.94 -9.10 -58.04
CA ARG A 291 -67.51 -8.00 -58.82
C ARG A 291 -67.10 -8.04 -60.29
N ARG A 292 -65.76 -8.28 -60.53
CA ARG A 292 -65.31 -8.45 -61.93
C ARG A 292 -65.98 -9.66 -62.63
N CYS A 293 -66.03 -10.78 -61.92
CA CYS A 293 -66.78 -11.95 -62.46
C CYS A 293 -68.23 -11.64 -62.77
N ARG A 294 -68.94 -10.99 -61.89
CA ARG A 294 -70.37 -10.57 -62.11
C ARG A 294 -70.48 -9.67 -63.31
N ASP A 295 -69.69 -8.70 -63.42
CA ASP A 295 -69.73 -7.71 -64.53
C ASP A 295 -69.28 -8.36 -65.88
N GLY A 296 -68.41 -9.34 -65.87
CA GLY A 296 -68.02 -10.15 -67.03
C GLY A 296 -69.07 -11.15 -67.49
N LEU A 297 -69.88 -11.70 -66.60
CA LEU A 297 -70.94 -12.62 -66.94
C LEU A 297 -71.95 -12.08 -67.97
N ARG A 298 -72.21 -10.79 -67.97
CA ARG A 298 -73.07 -10.15 -68.96
C ARG A 298 -72.54 -10.28 -70.36
N PHE A 299 -71.23 -10.14 -70.53
CA PHE A 299 -70.59 -10.28 -71.85
C PHE A 299 -70.50 -11.75 -72.25
N HIS A 300 -70.24 -12.63 -71.27
CA HIS A 300 -70.17 -14.08 -71.50
C HIS A 300 -71.53 -14.60 -71.99
N PHE A 301 -72.64 -14.24 -71.33
CA PHE A 301 -73.98 -14.66 -71.75
C PHE A 301 -74.44 -13.99 -73.06
N ALA A 302 -74.02 -12.76 -73.37
CA ALA A 302 -74.29 -12.15 -74.66
C ALA A 302 -73.57 -12.87 -75.78
N GLY A 303 -72.32 -13.33 -75.60
CA GLY A 303 -71.56 -14.11 -76.55
C GLY A 303 -72.25 -15.49 -76.81
N LEU A 304 -72.73 -16.19 -75.74
CA LEU A 304 -73.41 -17.46 -75.88
C LEU A 304 -74.77 -17.32 -76.60
N LYS A 305 -75.42 -16.14 -76.62
CA LYS A 305 -76.63 -15.90 -77.36
C LYS A 305 -76.40 -15.51 -78.79
N ALA A 306 -75.27 -15.07 -79.17
CA ALA A 306 -74.93 -14.62 -80.50
C ALA A 306 -74.28 -15.70 -81.40
N GLY A 307 -73.87 -16.83 -80.85
CA GLY A 307 -73.40 -18.02 -81.51
C GLY A 307 -74.52 -19.10 -81.47
#